data_18bbb44d2eb9ae60f0bbdbb12a48c502
#
_entry.id   18bbb44d2eb9ae60f0bbdbb12a48c502
#
_cell.length_a   1.000
_cell.length_b   1.000
_cell.length_c   1.000
_cell.angle_alpha   90.00
_cell.angle_beta   90.00
_cell.angle_gamma   90.00
#
_symmetry.space_group_name_H-M   'P 1'
#
loop_
_entity.id
_entity.type
_entity.pdbx_description
1 polymer ?
#
loop_
_entity_poly.entity_id
_entity_poly.type
_entity_poly.pdbx_seq_one_letter_code
_entity_poly.pdbx_strand_id
1 'polypeptide(L)'
;MTTKILIRRAMPDDAASINAIWEVIAAEKIYSAIDKPFTIEEERAYIQSLSEREGVFLAEIDGNVVGFQSLDLWARSIHSMEHVGQLGTFALPEWRKHGVGQALARHTLAFARAHGYEKLVIFVRASNTSARKFYAGLGFKECGRFARQVRIDAKYDDEILMEKFF
;
A
#
# COMPACT_ATOMS: atom_id res chain seq x y z
N MET A 1 22.85 15.87 4.96
CA MET A 1 22.63 14.75 5.93
C MET A 1 21.61 13.82 5.30
N THR A 2 21.90 12.52 5.25
CA THR A 2 20.96 11.54 4.70
C THR A 2 19.86 11.28 5.74
N THR A 3 18.63 11.66 5.45
CA THR A 3 17.49 11.42 6.33
C THR A 3 17.32 9.92 6.54
N LYS A 4 17.41 9.45 7.80
CA LYS A 4 17.28 8.04 8.13
C LYS A 4 15.81 7.65 8.13
N ILE A 5 15.42 6.73 7.24
CA ILE A 5 14.09 6.14 7.21
C ILE A 5 14.12 4.85 8.01
N LEU A 6 13.32 4.77 9.06
CA LEU A 6 13.10 3.55 9.84
C LEU A 6 11.84 2.85 9.33
N ILE A 7 11.91 1.54 9.10
CA ILE A 7 10.73 0.74 8.76
C ILE A 7 10.44 -0.21 9.91
N ARG A 8 9.20 -0.21 10.38
CA ARG A 8 8.72 -1.15 11.38
C ARG A 8 7.29 -1.62 11.09
N ARG A 9 6.91 -2.74 11.68
CA ARG A 9 5.52 -3.22 11.62
C ARG A 9 4.62 -2.33 12.48
N ALA A 10 3.42 -2.06 11.99
CA ALA A 10 2.40 -1.33 12.74
C ALA A 10 1.83 -2.18 13.87
N MET A 11 1.52 -1.52 14.96
CA MET A 11 0.75 -2.05 16.08
C MET A 11 -0.62 -1.36 16.13
N PRO A 12 -1.62 -1.92 16.82
CA PRO A 12 -2.96 -1.31 16.91
C PRO A 12 -2.98 0.15 17.37
N ASP A 13 -2.00 0.54 18.19
CA ASP A 13 -1.86 1.92 18.69
C ASP A 13 -1.38 2.90 17.61
N ASP A 14 -0.88 2.41 16.49
CA ASP A 14 -0.48 3.25 15.34
C ASP A 14 -1.67 3.69 14.48
N ALA A 15 -2.88 3.19 14.75
CA ALA A 15 -4.07 3.47 13.97
C ALA A 15 -4.33 4.98 13.77
N ALA A 16 -4.07 5.80 14.79
CA ALA A 16 -4.23 7.25 14.69
C ALA A 16 -3.23 7.88 13.70
N SER A 17 -1.98 7.42 13.68
CA SER A 17 -0.95 7.91 12.75
C SER A 17 -1.26 7.50 11.31
N ILE A 18 -1.76 6.29 11.11
CA ILE A 18 -2.18 5.80 9.78
C ILE A 18 -3.43 6.56 9.30
N ASN A 19 -4.40 6.78 10.19
CA ASN A 19 -5.61 7.56 9.89
C ASN A 19 -5.25 8.99 9.43
N ALA A 20 -4.30 9.66 10.09
CA ALA A 20 -3.84 10.98 9.68
C ALA A 20 -3.27 10.99 8.25
N ILE A 21 -2.58 9.92 7.84
CA ILE A 21 -2.13 9.76 6.44
C ILE A 21 -3.32 9.55 5.51
N TRP A 22 -4.31 8.72 5.90
CA TRP A 22 -5.51 8.50 5.10
C TRP A 22 -6.31 9.78 4.86
N GLU A 23 -6.42 10.66 5.87
CA GLU A 23 -7.09 11.96 5.71
C GLU A 23 -6.45 12.80 4.59
N VAL A 24 -5.12 12.84 4.56
CA VAL A 24 -4.38 13.58 3.52
C VAL A 24 -4.56 12.91 2.15
N ILE A 25 -4.38 11.59 2.05
CA ILE A 25 -4.46 10.85 0.80
C ILE A 25 -5.87 10.90 0.20
N ALA A 26 -6.90 10.72 1.02
CA ALA A 26 -8.29 10.76 0.57
C ALA A 26 -8.68 12.16 0.07
N ALA A 27 -8.20 13.21 0.74
CA ALA A 27 -8.47 14.59 0.34
C ALA A 27 -7.86 14.96 -1.03
N GLU A 28 -6.77 14.32 -1.44
CA GLU A 28 -6.16 14.56 -2.76
C GLU A 28 -7.04 14.08 -3.92
N LYS A 29 -7.82 12.99 -3.75
CA LYS A 29 -8.73 12.40 -4.76
C LYS A 29 -8.08 12.04 -6.11
N ILE A 30 -6.76 12.03 -6.18
CA ILE A 30 -6.01 11.89 -7.45
C ILE A 30 -5.30 10.54 -7.52
N TYR A 31 -4.64 10.13 -6.44
CA TYR A 31 -3.69 9.01 -6.48
C TYR A 31 -4.27 7.68 -6.00
N SER A 32 -5.25 7.71 -5.09
CA SER A 32 -5.90 6.53 -4.54
C SER A 32 -7.34 6.38 -5.05
N ALA A 33 -7.86 5.16 -5.02
CA ALA A 33 -9.28 4.89 -5.17
C ALA A 33 -10.07 5.24 -3.89
N ILE A 34 -9.36 5.44 -2.78
CA ILE A 34 -9.94 5.79 -1.48
C ILE A 34 -10.14 7.29 -1.44
N ASP A 35 -11.39 7.72 -1.41
CA ASP A 35 -11.84 9.12 -1.38
C ASP A 35 -12.41 9.54 -0.02
N LYS A 36 -12.50 8.60 0.92
CA LYS A 36 -12.87 8.83 2.32
C LYS A 36 -11.90 8.10 3.23
N PRO A 37 -11.37 8.75 4.27
CA PRO A 37 -10.47 8.09 5.21
C PRO A 37 -11.24 7.02 6.01
N PHE A 38 -10.54 5.97 6.41
CA PHE A 38 -11.01 5.04 7.42
C PHE A 38 -10.99 5.72 8.79
N THR A 39 -11.86 5.32 9.70
CA THR A 39 -11.78 5.77 11.08
C THR A 39 -10.63 5.12 11.84
N ILE A 40 -10.22 5.72 12.96
CA ILE A 40 -9.17 5.14 13.81
C ILE A 40 -9.56 3.74 14.30
N GLU A 41 -10.86 3.55 14.62
CA GLU A 41 -11.40 2.26 15.08
C GLU A 41 -11.36 1.20 13.98
N GLU A 42 -11.71 1.56 12.74
CA GLU A 42 -11.63 0.65 11.59
C GLU A 42 -10.18 0.28 11.31
N GLU A 43 -9.26 1.22 11.34
CA GLU A 43 -7.84 0.97 11.14
C GLU A 43 -7.25 0.08 12.25
N ARG A 44 -7.61 0.35 13.51
CA ARG A 44 -7.20 -0.49 14.64
C ARG A 44 -7.71 -1.92 14.49
N ALA A 45 -8.98 -2.09 14.16
CA ALA A 45 -9.59 -3.40 13.94
C ALA A 45 -8.93 -4.14 12.78
N TYR A 46 -8.61 -3.42 11.69
CA TYR A 46 -7.89 -3.98 10.57
C TYR A 46 -6.50 -4.51 10.99
N ILE A 47 -5.70 -3.71 11.67
CA ILE A 47 -4.37 -4.12 12.14
C ILE A 47 -4.47 -5.36 13.05
N GLN A 48 -5.46 -5.41 13.95
CA GLN A 48 -5.70 -6.55 14.85
C GLN A 48 -6.13 -7.81 14.09
N SER A 49 -6.74 -7.68 12.92
CA SER A 49 -7.22 -8.80 12.10
C SER A 49 -6.12 -9.47 11.27
N LEU A 50 -4.94 -8.85 11.16
CA LEU A 50 -3.86 -9.33 10.31
C LEU A 50 -3.24 -10.61 10.87
N SER A 51 -3.04 -11.59 10.02
CA SER A 51 -2.32 -12.81 10.34
C SER A 51 -0.80 -12.56 10.40
N GLU A 52 -0.04 -13.59 10.83
CA GLU A 52 1.43 -13.51 10.81
C GLU A 52 2.02 -13.28 9.41
N ARG A 53 1.31 -13.70 8.38
CA ARG A 53 1.71 -13.54 6.98
C ARG A 53 1.38 -12.16 6.42
N GLU A 54 0.51 -11.41 7.04
CA GLU A 54 0.05 -10.08 6.63
C GLU A 54 0.69 -9.00 7.49
N GLY A 55 0.70 -7.75 7.04
CA GLY A 55 1.23 -6.65 7.85
C GLY A 55 1.01 -5.29 7.23
N VAL A 56 0.99 -4.29 8.09
CA VAL A 56 1.18 -2.89 7.72
C VAL A 56 2.57 -2.49 8.20
N PHE A 57 3.39 -1.95 7.30
CA PHE A 57 4.73 -1.48 7.59
C PHE A 57 4.78 0.03 7.51
N LEU A 58 5.27 0.67 8.56
CA LEU A 58 5.35 2.13 8.69
C LEU A 58 6.74 2.61 8.31
N ALA A 59 6.80 3.74 7.63
CA ALA A 59 8.03 4.49 7.45
C ALA A 59 8.04 5.67 8.41
N GLU A 60 9.08 5.73 9.26
CA GLU A 60 9.27 6.80 10.22
C GLU A 60 10.51 7.63 9.88
N ILE A 61 10.37 8.94 10.03
CA ILE A 61 11.45 9.91 9.93
C ILE A 61 11.34 10.83 11.14
N ASP A 62 12.42 10.91 11.90
CA ASP A 62 12.50 11.75 13.13
C ASP A 62 11.32 11.50 14.11
N GLY A 63 10.91 10.23 14.23
CA GLY A 63 9.82 9.78 15.11
C GLY A 63 8.41 10.02 14.56
N ASN A 64 8.26 10.55 13.34
CA ASN A 64 6.96 10.77 12.70
C ASN A 64 6.70 9.72 11.63
N VAL A 65 5.48 9.16 11.61
CA VAL A 65 5.04 8.26 10.54
C VAL A 65 4.72 9.08 9.30
N VAL A 66 5.46 8.83 8.23
CA VAL A 66 5.37 9.62 6.97
C VAL A 66 4.81 8.84 5.79
N GLY A 67 4.60 7.55 5.96
CA GLY A 67 4.02 6.66 4.97
C GLY A 67 3.89 5.25 5.50
N PHE A 68 3.15 4.43 4.78
CA PHE A 68 2.98 3.02 5.11
C PHE A 68 2.75 2.16 3.87
N GLN A 69 2.95 0.87 4.02
CA GLN A 69 2.63 -0.14 3.02
C GLN A 69 1.91 -1.29 3.68
N SER A 70 0.75 -1.68 3.14
CA SER A 70 0.05 -2.90 3.53
C SER A 70 0.46 -4.08 2.66
N LEU A 71 0.49 -5.26 3.26
CA LEU A 71 0.55 -6.56 2.61
C LEU A 71 -0.57 -7.41 3.16
N ASP A 72 -1.53 -7.73 2.33
CA ASP A 72 -2.69 -8.55 2.64
C ASP A 72 -2.66 -9.85 1.84
N LEU A 73 -3.27 -10.91 2.36
CA LEU A 73 -3.63 -12.07 1.56
C LEU A 73 -4.67 -11.67 0.52
N TRP A 74 -4.45 -12.03 -0.73
CA TRP A 74 -5.41 -11.73 -1.82
C TRP A 74 -6.81 -12.27 -1.52
N ALA A 75 -6.88 -13.49 -0.99
CA ALA A 75 -8.16 -14.15 -0.68
C ALA A 75 -7.99 -15.01 0.57
N ARG A 76 -8.24 -14.42 1.75
CA ARG A 76 -8.03 -15.07 3.06
C ARG A 76 -8.74 -16.41 3.22
N SER A 77 -9.87 -16.59 2.55
CA SER A 77 -10.72 -17.79 2.70
C SER A 77 -10.48 -18.83 1.61
N ILE A 78 -9.55 -18.60 0.68
CA ILE A 78 -9.34 -19.49 -0.47
C ILE A 78 -7.91 -20.06 -0.41
N HIS A 79 -7.77 -21.27 0.07
CA HIS A 79 -6.48 -21.94 0.26
C HIS A 79 -5.62 -22.00 -1.02
N SER A 80 -6.23 -22.26 -2.18
CA SER A 80 -5.51 -22.31 -3.47
C SER A 80 -4.93 -20.96 -3.92
N MET A 81 -5.25 -19.87 -3.22
CA MET A 81 -4.74 -18.52 -3.50
C MET A 81 -3.85 -17.96 -2.38
N GLU A 82 -3.51 -18.76 -1.37
CA GLU A 82 -2.72 -18.31 -0.22
C GLU A 82 -1.29 -17.88 -0.57
N HIS A 83 -0.79 -18.24 -1.75
CA HIS A 83 0.50 -17.80 -2.27
C HIS A 83 0.46 -16.40 -2.90
N VAL A 84 -0.72 -15.78 -2.99
CA VAL A 84 -0.92 -14.45 -3.60
C VAL A 84 -1.15 -13.40 -2.52
N GLY A 85 -0.36 -12.33 -2.55
CA GLY A 85 -0.53 -11.17 -1.70
C GLY A 85 -0.93 -9.92 -2.50
N GLN A 86 -1.56 -8.98 -1.82
CA GLN A 86 -1.91 -7.66 -2.35
C GLN A 86 -1.15 -6.58 -1.59
N LEU A 87 -0.62 -5.60 -2.31
CA LEU A 87 0.07 -4.45 -1.72
C LEU A 87 -0.75 -3.16 -1.90
N GLY A 88 -0.61 -2.27 -0.92
CA GLY A 88 -1.00 -0.88 -1.01
C GLY A 88 0.10 0.01 -0.43
N THR A 89 0.53 1.06 -1.15
CA THR A 89 1.63 1.94 -0.72
C THR A 89 1.15 3.39 -0.67
N PHE A 90 1.37 4.03 0.46
CA PHE A 90 0.91 5.40 0.70
C PHE A 90 2.01 6.20 1.41
N ALA A 91 2.22 7.43 0.97
CA ALA A 91 3.17 8.35 1.57
C ALA A 91 2.61 9.78 1.53
N LEU A 92 2.86 10.53 2.58
CA LEU A 92 2.52 11.95 2.64
C LEU A 92 3.16 12.71 1.46
N PRO A 93 2.48 13.71 0.88
CA PRO A 93 2.93 14.41 -0.32
C PRO A 93 4.37 14.94 -0.23
N GLU A 94 4.72 15.56 0.90
CA GLU A 94 6.03 16.14 1.16
C GLU A 94 7.16 15.10 1.25
N TRP A 95 6.83 13.85 1.48
CA TRP A 95 7.79 12.75 1.59
C TRP A 95 7.87 11.87 0.35
N ARG A 96 7.07 12.16 -0.67
CA ARG A 96 7.17 11.48 -1.96
C ARG A 96 8.48 11.82 -2.65
N LYS A 97 9.04 10.87 -3.40
CA LYS A 97 10.35 10.98 -4.08
C LYS A 97 11.55 11.16 -3.15
N HIS A 98 11.38 10.97 -1.84
CA HIS A 98 12.45 10.99 -0.84
C HIS A 98 12.89 9.57 -0.40
N GLY A 99 12.58 8.54 -1.20
CA GLY A 99 12.99 7.17 -0.93
C GLY A 99 12.06 6.38 0.01
N VAL A 100 11.00 6.99 0.56
CA VAL A 100 10.06 6.34 1.48
C VAL A 100 9.43 5.10 0.86
N GLY A 101 8.87 5.21 -0.33
CA GLY A 101 8.26 4.08 -1.04
C GLY A 101 9.26 2.96 -1.34
N GLN A 102 10.49 3.30 -1.71
CA GLN A 102 11.57 2.32 -1.96
C GLN A 102 11.98 1.58 -0.68
N ALA A 103 12.06 2.28 0.45
CA ALA A 103 12.39 1.67 1.72
C ALA A 103 11.29 0.72 2.19
N LEU A 104 10.02 1.13 2.10
CA LEU A 104 8.85 0.31 2.38
C LEU A 104 8.83 -0.93 1.48
N ALA A 105 8.94 -0.75 0.16
CA ALA A 105 8.90 -1.85 -0.79
C ALA A 105 10.01 -2.88 -0.55
N ARG A 106 11.24 -2.45 -0.29
CA ARG A 106 12.35 -3.35 0.02
C ARG A 106 12.05 -4.22 1.24
N HIS A 107 11.51 -3.62 2.30
CA HIS A 107 11.14 -4.32 3.52
C HIS A 107 10.01 -5.32 3.26
N THR A 108 8.93 -4.86 2.64
CA THR A 108 7.72 -5.67 2.41
C THR A 108 7.97 -6.82 1.43
N LEU A 109 8.75 -6.60 0.37
CA LEU A 109 9.13 -7.66 -0.57
C LEU A 109 9.99 -8.75 0.10
N ALA A 110 10.91 -8.35 0.99
CA ALA A 110 11.70 -9.30 1.78
C ALA A 110 10.80 -10.10 2.73
N PHE A 111 9.88 -9.42 3.43
CA PHE A 111 8.91 -10.04 4.31
C PHE A 111 8.02 -11.03 3.53
N ALA A 112 7.47 -10.64 2.39
CA ALA A 112 6.61 -11.48 1.58
C ALA A 112 7.32 -12.77 1.15
N ARG A 113 8.56 -12.69 0.67
CA ARG A 113 9.36 -13.87 0.33
C ARG A 113 9.55 -14.80 1.53
N ALA A 114 9.91 -14.25 2.68
CA ALA A 114 10.14 -15.02 3.91
C ALA A 114 8.86 -15.72 4.42
N HIS A 115 7.68 -15.22 4.04
CA HIS A 115 6.37 -15.75 4.46
C HIS A 115 5.65 -16.55 3.36
N GLY A 116 6.38 -16.98 2.32
CA GLY A 116 5.89 -17.93 1.33
C GLY A 116 4.95 -17.37 0.28
N TYR A 117 4.99 -16.05 0.05
CA TYR A 117 4.29 -15.49 -1.11
C TYR A 117 5.11 -15.76 -2.38
N GLU A 118 4.44 -16.22 -3.42
CA GLU A 118 5.01 -16.47 -4.74
C GLU A 118 4.63 -15.38 -5.75
N LYS A 119 3.53 -14.67 -5.47
CA LYS A 119 2.97 -13.62 -6.32
C LYS A 119 2.44 -12.47 -5.49
N LEU A 120 2.70 -11.26 -5.96
CA LEU A 120 2.08 -10.04 -5.44
C LEU A 120 1.29 -9.33 -6.52
N VAL A 121 0.16 -8.76 -6.15
CA VAL A 121 -0.68 -7.93 -7.03
C VAL A 121 -0.89 -6.56 -6.42
N ILE A 122 -1.11 -5.59 -7.28
CA ILE A 122 -1.51 -4.24 -6.91
C ILE A 122 -2.54 -3.71 -7.89
N PHE A 123 -3.38 -2.82 -7.40
CA PHE A 123 -4.27 -2.01 -8.22
C PHE A 123 -3.79 -0.56 -8.21
N VAL A 124 -3.69 0.04 -9.39
CA VAL A 124 -3.24 1.43 -9.54
C VAL A 124 -4.20 2.14 -10.47
N ARG A 125 -4.69 3.31 -10.07
CA ARG A 125 -5.50 4.15 -10.98
C ARG A 125 -4.74 4.41 -12.27
N ALA A 126 -5.40 4.29 -13.41
CA ALA A 126 -4.77 4.47 -14.72
C ALA A 126 -4.14 5.86 -14.87
N SER A 127 -4.75 6.88 -14.26
CA SER A 127 -4.23 8.25 -14.21
C SER A 127 -2.99 8.43 -13.33
N ASN A 128 -2.73 7.52 -12.38
CA ASN A 128 -1.57 7.59 -11.48
C ASN A 128 -0.30 7.02 -12.15
N THR A 129 0.21 7.76 -13.13
CA THR A 129 1.40 7.36 -13.90
C THR A 129 2.66 7.25 -13.03
N SER A 130 2.74 8.03 -11.95
CA SER A 130 3.86 7.98 -11.00
C SER A 130 3.93 6.64 -10.26
N ALA A 131 2.80 6.16 -9.74
CA ALA A 131 2.73 4.87 -9.07
C ALA A 131 3.00 3.71 -10.06
N ARG A 132 2.44 3.77 -11.27
CA ARG A 132 2.71 2.76 -12.31
C ARG A 132 4.21 2.64 -12.62
N LYS A 133 4.91 3.78 -12.78
CA LYS A 133 6.37 3.79 -12.98
C LYS A 133 7.13 3.27 -11.75
N PHE A 134 6.70 3.63 -10.55
CA PHE A 134 7.29 3.14 -9.31
C PHE A 134 7.23 1.61 -9.22
N TYR A 135 6.06 1.03 -9.41
CA TYR A 135 5.89 -0.42 -9.36
C TYR A 135 6.57 -1.15 -10.53
N ALA A 136 6.58 -0.57 -11.74
CA ALA A 136 7.37 -1.12 -12.84
C ALA A 136 8.87 -1.18 -12.50
N GLY A 137 9.40 -0.15 -11.82
CA GLY A 137 10.77 -0.14 -11.30
C GLY A 137 11.06 -1.20 -10.25
N LEU A 138 10.04 -1.70 -9.55
CA LEU A 138 10.13 -2.82 -8.61
C LEU A 138 9.94 -4.19 -9.28
N GLY A 139 9.73 -4.22 -10.60
CA GLY A 139 9.56 -5.44 -11.39
C GLY A 139 8.12 -5.94 -11.49
N PHE A 140 7.13 -5.11 -11.13
CA PHE A 140 5.73 -5.40 -11.45
C PHE A 140 5.45 -5.14 -12.92
N LYS A 141 4.58 -5.97 -13.51
CA LYS A 141 4.12 -5.86 -14.90
C LYS A 141 2.62 -5.67 -14.93
N GLU A 142 2.14 -4.81 -15.84
CA GLU A 142 0.71 -4.67 -16.09
C GLU A 142 0.16 -5.97 -16.67
N CYS A 143 -0.93 -6.48 -16.12
CA CYS A 143 -1.56 -7.72 -16.55
C CYS A 143 -3.06 -7.61 -16.78
N GLY A 144 -3.68 -6.48 -16.45
CA GLY A 144 -5.10 -6.27 -16.66
C GLY A 144 -5.53 -4.82 -16.45
N ARG A 145 -6.78 -4.54 -16.85
CA ARG A 145 -7.41 -3.23 -16.71
C ARG A 145 -8.90 -3.39 -16.43
N PHE A 146 -9.38 -2.70 -15.42
CA PHE A 146 -10.80 -2.57 -15.12
C PHE A 146 -11.28 -1.19 -15.56
N ALA A 147 -12.15 -1.16 -16.56
CA ALA A 147 -12.69 0.09 -17.07
C ALA A 147 -13.69 0.71 -16.09
N ARG A 148 -13.60 2.03 -15.86
CA ARG A 148 -14.48 2.79 -14.98
C ARG A 148 -14.58 2.22 -13.55
N GLN A 149 -13.50 1.66 -13.03
CA GLN A 149 -13.48 0.98 -11.73
C GLN A 149 -13.60 1.96 -10.57
N VAL A 150 -13.03 3.16 -10.71
CA VAL A 150 -13.07 4.21 -9.69
C VAL A 150 -13.97 5.33 -10.15
N ARG A 151 -14.82 5.85 -9.26
CA ARG A 151 -15.66 7.01 -9.48
C ARG A 151 -15.53 7.98 -8.31
N ILE A 152 -14.90 9.13 -8.54
CA ILE A 152 -14.72 10.19 -7.56
C ILE A 152 -15.25 11.49 -8.17
N ASP A 153 -16.10 12.21 -7.44
CA ASP A 153 -16.71 13.47 -7.88
C ASP A 153 -17.32 13.37 -9.30
N ALA A 154 -18.08 12.29 -9.55
CA ALA A 154 -18.70 11.95 -10.82
C ALA A 154 -17.73 11.70 -12.01
N LYS A 155 -16.43 11.69 -11.76
CA LYS A 155 -15.41 11.34 -12.77
C LYS A 155 -15.01 9.88 -12.65
N TYR A 156 -14.93 9.19 -13.77
CA TYR A 156 -14.47 7.81 -13.82
C TYR A 156 -12.98 7.74 -14.10
N ASP A 157 -12.33 6.77 -13.48
CA ASP A 157 -10.98 6.35 -13.82
C ASP A 157 -10.94 4.82 -13.92
N ASP A 158 -10.04 4.31 -14.72
CA ASP A 158 -9.80 2.89 -14.80
C ASP A 158 -8.79 2.48 -13.72
N GLU A 159 -8.75 1.20 -13.40
CA GLU A 159 -7.74 0.60 -12.55
C GLU A 159 -6.88 -0.37 -13.35
N ILE A 160 -5.57 -0.24 -13.21
CA ILE A 160 -4.58 -1.11 -13.81
C ILE A 160 -4.18 -2.14 -12.77
N LEU A 161 -4.33 -3.41 -13.11
CA LEU A 161 -3.81 -4.53 -12.34
C LEU A 161 -2.35 -4.76 -12.75
N MET A 162 -1.47 -4.78 -11.76
CA MET A 162 -0.07 -5.12 -11.96
C MET A 162 0.31 -6.30 -11.07
N GLU A 163 1.20 -7.16 -11.56
CA GLU A 163 1.63 -8.36 -10.84
C GLU A 163 3.14 -8.52 -10.86
N LYS A 164 3.66 -9.17 -9.82
CA LYS A 164 5.06 -9.55 -9.69
C LYS A 164 5.14 -10.97 -9.16
N PHE A 165 6.00 -11.78 -9.79
CA PHE A 165 6.38 -13.10 -9.29
C PHE A 165 7.74 -13.02 -8.60
N PHE A 166 7.93 -13.87 -7.60
CA PHE A 166 9.21 -14.02 -6.90
C PHE A 166 10.11 -15.07 -7.52
#